data_1dcf7c8dcc77c9593f307f5712d9852b
#
_entry.id   1dcf7c8dcc77c9593f307f5712d9852b
#
_cell.length_a   1.000
_cell.length_b   1.000
_cell.length_c   1.000
_cell.angle_alpha   90.00
_cell.angle_beta   90.00
_cell.angle_gamma   90.00
#
_symmetry.space_group_name_H-M   'P 1'
#
loop_
_entity.id
_entity.type
_entity.pdbx_description
1 polymer ?
#
loop_
_entity_poly.entity_id
_entity_poly.type
_entity_poly.pdbx_seq_one_letter_code
_entity_poly.pdbx_strand_id
1 'polypeptide(L)'
;QYLDTLDRGGDSGNSHTKEDKTGADAEEEPDSKNSGSKDDSGLVMANVKNSLNVREEANEESAKIGLLYADCGGTILERDGNWTKIQSGKLIGWCSNEYLLFGAEAEALAKDVGRTLATVHTDALRVRKEPDENSGIWGLVARGDSIEAIVEDTTEKWVAIDFEGEEGYISAEFVEIEFSVDHGETFDEIKEREKREKEEKAKLIRDKGAVAVGATDESLLASLVYWEAGNQSYEGKLAVAAVVMNRVRSGAYPNTVGGVIYASGQFTPALNGKVALTASGGVPADCVLAAREAIAGKTNVGDATHFRRWTGQNGIVIGAHVFY
;
A
#
# COMPACT_ATOMS: atom_id res chain seq x y z
N GLN A 1 6.87 14.07 -13.97
CA GLN A 1 8.35 14.05 -14.01
C GLN A 1 8.96 12.79 -13.34
N TYR A 2 8.20 11.70 -13.21
CA TYR A 2 8.70 10.45 -12.60
C TYR A 2 8.62 9.24 -13.54
N LEU A 3 8.39 9.45 -14.83
CA LEU A 3 8.19 8.38 -15.81
C LEU A 3 9.35 8.19 -16.83
N ASP A 4 10.49 8.91 -16.67
CA ASP A 4 11.49 8.98 -17.76
C ASP A 4 12.88 8.42 -17.43
N THR A 5 13.08 7.57 -16.42
CA THR A 5 14.44 7.14 -16.02
C THR A 5 14.69 5.64 -16.01
N LEU A 6 14.03 4.85 -16.83
CA LEU A 6 14.35 3.41 -16.95
C LEU A 6 14.50 2.93 -18.42
N ASP A 7 15.21 3.70 -19.23
CA ASP A 7 15.64 3.20 -20.54
C ASP A 7 17.07 3.68 -20.83
N ARG A 8 18.09 3.00 -20.29
CA ARG A 8 19.49 3.01 -20.76
C ARG A 8 20.26 1.83 -20.18
N GLY A 9 20.48 0.83 -21.00
CA GLY A 9 21.45 -0.25 -20.79
C GLY A 9 22.11 -0.67 -22.09
N GLY A 10 23.12 -0.01 -22.46
CA GLY A 10 24.45 -0.19 -22.98
C GLY A 10 24.66 -1.30 -24.04
N ASP A 11 24.78 -0.83 -25.23
CA ASP A 11 25.54 -1.42 -26.35
C ASP A 11 27.03 -1.60 -25.97
N SER A 12 27.63 -2.76 -26.27
CA SER A 12 29.03 -2.88 -26.65
C SER A 12 29.23 -4.13 -27.50
N GLY A 13 29.42 -3.87 -28.79
CA GLY A 13 29.82 -4.85 -29.77
C GLY A 13 31.23 -5.37 -29.54
N ASN A 14 31.50 -6.53 -30.08
CA ASN A 14 32.76 -6.83 -30.71
C ASN A 14 32.63 -7.87 -31.82
N SER A 15 33.29 -7.54 -32.91
CA SER A 15 33.36 -8.19 -34.20
C SER A 15 34.40 -9.33 -34.26
N HIS A 16 34.28 -10.11 -35.39
CA HIS A 16 35.28 -10.98 -36.05
C HIS A 16 35.21 -12.45 -35.61
N THR A 17 35.21 -13.42 -36.52
CA THR A 17 35.66 -13.56 -37.92
C THR A 17 35.02 -14.82 -38.54
N LYS A 18 34.97 -14.82 -39.87
CA LYS A 18 34.59 -15.95 -40.77
C LYS A 18 35.54 -17.14 -40.63
N GLU A 19 34.95 -18.35 -40.75
CA GLU A 19 35.54 -19.37 -41.68
C GLU A 19 34.52 -20.41 -42.11
N ASP A 20 34.56 -20.66 -43.40
CA ASP A 20 33.76 -21.51 -44.24
C ASP A 20 34.10 -22.98 -44.04
N LYS A 21 33.11 -23.90 -44.12
CA LYS A 21 33.23 -25.20 -44.82
C LYS A 21 31.92 -25.97 -44.90
N THR A 22 31.51 -26.13 -46.12
CA THR A 22 30.65 -27.10 -46.85
C THR A 22 30.40 -28.44 -46.22
N GLY A 23 29.13 -28.92 -46.33
CA GLY A 23 28.86 -30.35 -46.63
C GLY A 23 27.56 -30.92 -46.08
N ALA A 24 26.60 -31.15 -47.02
CA ALA A 24 25.67 -32.29 -47.17
C ALA A 24 24.43 -32.40 -46.25
N ASP A 25 23.31 -32.22 -46.93
CA ASP A 25 21.97 -32.87 -46.84
C ASP A 25 21.69 -33.87 -45.71
N ALA A 26 20.68 -33.55 -44.90
CA ALA A 26 19.65 -34.46 -44.45
C ALA A 26 18.42 -33.64 -44.01
N GLU A 27 17.35 -33.76 -44.74
CA GLU A 27 16.01 -33.31 -44.37
C GLU A 27 15.57 -34.09 -43.12
N GLU A 28 15.46 -33.43 -41.97
CA GLU A 28 14.64 -33.86 -40.85
C GLU A 28 13.71 -32.73 -40.48
N GLU A 29 12.43 -32.92 -40.71
CA GLU A 29 11.36 -32.09 -40.18
C GLU A 29 11.48 -32.03 -38.66
N PRO A 30 11.43 -30.85 -38.02
CA PRO A 30 11.31 -30.80 -36.58
C PRO A 30 9.87 -31.19 -36.21
N ASP A 31 9.78 -32.40 -35.72
CA ASP A 31 8.64 -32.92 -34.96
C ASP A 31 8.26 -31.90 -33.91
N SER A 32 7.15 -31.24 -34.13
CA SER A 32 6.47 -30.34 -33.19
C SER A 32 5.98 -31.20 -32.03
N LYS A 33 6.88 -31.50 -31.10
CA LYS A 33 6.48 -32.00 -29.78
C LYS A 33 5.99 -30.81 -28.98
N ASN A 34 4.73 -30.46 -29.17
CA ASN A 34 3.89 -29.79 -28.22
C ASN A 34 3.88 -30.65 -26.93
N SER A 35 4.87 -30.44 -26.06
CA SER A 35 4.80 -30.94 -24.69
C SER A 35 3.78 -30.08 -23.93
N GLY A 36 2.51 -30.43 -24.13
CA GLY A 36 1.44 -29.95 -23.26
C GLY A 36 1.72 -30.43 -21.85
N SER A 37 2.48 -29.69 -21.08
CA SER A 37 2.35 -29.70 -19.62
C SER A 37 0.91 -29.27 -19.37
N LYS A 38 0.15 -30.10 -18.68
CA LYS A 38 -1.17 -29.78 -18.18
C LYS A 38 -1.03 -28.61 -17.18
N ASP A 39 -1.09 -27.41 -17.69
CA ASP A 39 -1.27 -26.18 -16.96
C ASP A 39 -2.78 -26.05 -16.71
N ASP A 40 -3.27 -26.80 -15.75
CA ASP A 40 -4.69 -27.12 -15.61
C ASP A 40 -5.44 -26.05 -14.79
N SER A 41 -4.74 -25.12 -14.14
CA SER A 41 -5.37 -24.10 -13.26
C SER A 41 -5.80 -22.83 -14.01
N GLY A 42 -5.23 -22.57 -15.19
CA GLY A 42 -5.43 -21.30 -15.90
C GLY A 42 -4.92 -20.07 -15.15
N LEU A 43 -4.26 -20.26 -14.00
CA LEU A 43 -3.70 -19.21 -13.16
C LEU A 43 -2.35 -18.74 -13.72
N VAL A 44 -2.12 -17.43 -13.65
CA VAL A 44 -0.83 -16.79 -13.91
C VAL A 44 -0.52 -15.80 -12.83
N MET A 45 0.76 -15.71 -12.41
CA MET A 45 1.25 -14.76 -11.42
C MET A 45 2.38 -13.90 -11.98
N ALA A 46 2.48 -12.66 -11.57
CA ALA A 46 3.57 -11.77 -11.94
C ALA A 46 4.88 -12.15 -11.26
N ASN A 47 5.95 -12.28 -12.04
CA ASN A 47 7.31 -12.54 -11.57
C ASN A 47 8.19 -11.29 -11.74
N VAL A 48 7.86 -10.25 -11.02
CA VAL A 48 8.53 -8.95 -11.09
C VAL A 48 8.75 -8.38 -9.69
N LYS A 49 9.71 -7.45 -9.57
CA LYS A 49 9.96 -6.78 -8.28
C LYS A 49 8.97 -5.64 -7.98
N ASN A 50 8.49 -4.97 -9.02
CA ASN A 50 7.59 -3.83 -8.90
C ASN A 50 6.34 -4.04 -9.74
N SER A 51 6.44 -3.85 -11.06
CA SER A 51 5.30 -3.97 -11.97
C SER A 51 5.73 -4.37 -13.38
N LEU A 52 4.80 -4.97 -14.10
CA LEU A 52 4.87 -5.36 -15.50
C LEU A 52 3.85 -4.56 -16.31
N ASN A 53 4.26 -4.06 -17.48
CA ASN A 53 3.32 -3.42 -18.40
C ASN A 53 2.42 -4.48 -19.05
N VAL A 54 1.13 -4.24 -19.01
CA VAL A 54 0.13 -4.98 -19.75
C VAL A 54 -0.19 -4.21 -21.03
N ARG A 55 -0.20 -4.90 -22.18
CA ARG A 55 -0.30 -4.29 -23.50
C ARG A 55 -1.56 -4.70 -24.24
N GLU A 56 -1.94 -3.90 -25.22
CA GLU A 56 -3.12 -4.14 -26.06
C GLU A 56 -2.91 -5.32 -27.01
N GLU A 57 -1.69 -5.49 -27.53
CA GLU A 57 -1.29 -6.56 -28.46
C GLU A 57 -0.03 -7.31 -28.00
N ALA A 58 0.23 -8.49 -28.56
CA ALA A 58 1.34 -9.38 -28.23
C ALA A 58 2.69 -8.89 -28.81
N ASN A 59 3.08 -7.66 -28.56
CA ASN A 59 4.36 -7.08 -28.99
C ASN A 59 4.81 -5.92 -28.11
N GLU A 60 6.12 -5.60 -28.12
CA GLU A 60 6.70 -4.56 -27.27
C GLU A 60 6.38 -3.12 -27.69
N GLU A 61 5.97 -2.90 -28.92
CA GLU A 61 5.64 -1.58 -29.46
C GLU A 61 4.17 -1.21 -29.26
N SER A 62 3.34 -2.21 -28.90
CA SER A 62 1.92 -2.00 -28.63
C SER A 62 1.66 -1.08 -27.44
N ALA A 63 0.51 -0.42 -27.48
CA ALA A 63 0.08 0.47 -26.40
C ALA A 63 0.04 -0.24 -25.04
N LYS A 64 0.55 0.42 -24.01
CA LYS A 64 0.41 -0.02 -22.62
C LYS A 64 -0.97 0.39 -22.13
N ILE A 65 -1.71 -0.52 -21.53
CA ILE A 65 -3.10 -0.32 -21.08
C ILE A 65 -3.28 -0.42 -19.57
N GLY A 66 -2.25 -0.90 -18.85
CA GLY A 66 -2.27 -1.03 -17.41
C GLY A 66 -0.99 -1.65 -16.87
N LEU A 67 -1.00 -1.91 -15.56
CA LEU A 67 0.11 -2.49 -14.81
C LEU A 67 -0.34 -3.73 -14.05
N LEU A 68 0.47 -4.79 -14.12
CA LEU A 68 0.39 -5.94 -13.23
C LEU A 68 1.54 -5.82 -12.22
N TYR A 69 1.21 -5.64 -10.94
CA TYR A 69 2.23 -5.45 -9.90
C TYR A 69 2.84 -6.78 -9.45
N ALA A 70 3.91 -6.71 -8.66
CA ALA A 70 4.43 -7.88 -7.95
C ALA A 70 3.30 -8.52 -7.13
N ASP A 71 3.33 -9.85 -7.06
CA ASP A 71 2.36 -10.66 -6.31
C ASP A 71 0.90 -10.62 -6.84
N CYS A 72 0.66 -9.86 -7.93
CA CYS A 72 -0.63 -9.90 -8.62
C CYS A 72 -0.74 -11.10 -9.55
N GLY A 73 -1.95 -11.61 -9.66
CA GLY A 73 -2.28 -12.73 -10.56
C GLY A 73 -3.45 -12.43 -11.49
N GLY A 74 -3.75 -13.42 -12.32
CA GLY A 74 -4.87 -13.37 -13.24
C GLY A 74 -5.15 -14.72 -13.88
N THR A 75 -6.15 -14.74 -14.76
CA THR A 75 -6.53 -15.91 -15.53
C THR A 75 -5.97 -15.80 -16.95
N ILE A 76 -5.43 -16.88 -17.47
CA ILE A 76 -4.93 -17.00 -18.84
C ILE A 76 -6.13 -17.05 -19.79
N LEU A 77 -6.16 -16.15 -20.78
CA LEU A 77 -7.19 -16.13 -21.82
C LEU A 77 -6.67 -16.71 -23.15
N GLU A 78 -5.42 -16.37 -23.51
CA GLU A 78 -4.85 -16.72 -24.81
C GLU A 78 -3.32 -16.74 -24.73
N ARG A 79 -2.66 -17.51 -25.59
CA ARG A 79 -1.19 -17.56 -25.72
C ARG A 79 -0.79 -17.34 -27.17
N ASP A 80 0.19 -16.47 -27.39
CA ASP A 80 0.78 -16.22 -28.69
C ASP A 80 2.31 -16.09 -28.58
N GLY A 81 3.02 -17.13 -28.97
CA GLY A 81 4.48 -17.20 -28.87
C GLY A 81 4.99 -16.92 -27.44
N ASN A 82 5.73 -15.84 -27.27
CA ASN A 82 6.29 -15.42 -26.00
C ASN A 82 5.36 -14.49 -25.19
N TRP A 83 4.10 -14.39 -25.58
CA TRP A 83 3.11 -13.53 -24.96
C TRP A 83 1.92 -14.33 -24.45
N THR A 84 1.38 -13.90 -23.32
CA THR A 84 0.14 -14.46 -22.74
C THR A 84 -0.85 -13.31 -22.50
N LYS A 85 -2.05 -13.47 -23.02
CA LYS A 85 -3.19 -12.59 -22.73
C LYS A 85 -3.81 -13.03 -21.42
N ILE A 86 -3.95 -12.11 -20.51
CA ILE A 86 -4.45 -12.36 -19.17
C ILE A 86 -5.67 -11.49 -18.86
N GLN A 87 -6.49 -11.95 -17.93
CA GLN A 87 -7.46 -11.14 -17.23
C GLN A 87 -7.08 -11.08 -15.75
N SER A 88 -6.83 -9.86 -15.25
CA SER A 88 -6.49 -9.58 -13.87
C SER A 88 -7.41 -8.46 -13.37
N GLY A 89 -8.46 -8.81 -12.65
CA GLY A 89 -9.54 -7.89 -12.35
C GLY A 89 -10.21 -7.38 -13.63
N LYS A 90 -10.24 -6.06 -13.83
CA LYS A 90 -10.75 -5.41 -15.06
C LYS A 90 -9.71 -5.29 -16.17
N LEU A 91 -8.44 -5.48 -15.84
CA LEU A 91 -7.33 -5.38 -16.79
C LEU A 91 -7.30 -6.63 -17.67
N ILE A 92 -7.47 -6.46 -18.98
CA ILE A 92 -7.37 -7.54 -19.97
C ILE A 92 -6.33 -7.12 -21.01
N GLY A 93 -5.26 -7.89 -21.17
CA GLY A 93 -4.23 -7.58 -22.16
C GLY A 93 -3.07 -8.56 -22.15
N TRP A 94 -2.04 -8.25 -22.91
CA TRP A 94 -0.91 -9.09 -23.20
C TRP A 94 0.30 -8.77 -22.31
N CYS A 95 0.91 -9.82 -21.77
CA CYS A 95 2.13 -9.77 -20.98
C CYS A 95 3.20 -10.67 -21.60
N SER A 96 4.47 -10.26 -21.52
CA SER A 96 5.59 -11.12 -21.92
C SER A 96 5.77 -12.26 -20.92
N ASN A 97 5.92 -13.49 -21.43
CA ASN A 97 6.03 -14.70 -20.62
C ASN A 97 7.25 -14.73 -19.70
N GLU A 98 8.32 -13.99 -20.02
CA GLU A 98 9.54 -13.93 -19.18
C GLU A 98 9.31 -13.30 -17.81
N TYR A 99 8.20 -12.53 -17.65
CA TYR A 99 7.82 -11.87 -16.41
C TYR A 99 6.61 -12.53 -15.73
N LEU A 100 6.28 -13.75 -16.12
CA LEU A 100 5.12 -14.48 -15.60
C LEU A 100 5.54 -15.85 -15.05
N LEU A 101 4.85 -16.30 -14.02
CA LEU A 101 4.87 -17.67 -13.52
C LEU A 101 3.60 -18.39 -13.97
N PHE A 102 3.73 -19.69 -14.24
CA PHE A 102 2.67 -20.56 -14.70
C PHE A 102 2.64 -21.87 -13.90
N GLY A 103 1.51 -22.57 -13.92
CA GLY A 103 1.35 -23.89 -13.31
C GLY A 103 1.76 -23.93 -11.83
N ALA A 104 2.54 -24.91 -11.43
CA ALA A 104 2.91 -25.15 -10.04
C ALA A 104 3.66 -23.96 -9.40
N GLU A 105 4.44 -23.19 -10.16
CA GLU A 105 5.13 -21.99 -9.63
C GLU A 105 4.16 -20.86 -9.35
N ALA A 106 3.18 -20.64 -10.25
CA ALA A 106 2.12 -19.66 -10.03
C ALA A 106 1.24 -20.05 -8.85
N GLU A 107 0.86 -21.32 -8.72
CA GLU A 107 0.08 -21.82 -7.59
C GLU A 107 0.81 -21.70 -6.25
N ALA A 108 2.13 -21.94 -6.24
CA ALA A 108 2.94 -21.81 -5.06
C ALA A 108 3.00 -20.34 -4.59
N LEU A 109 3.26 -19.38 -5.51
CA LEU A 109 3.26 -17.97 -5.20
C LEU A 109 1.86 -17.50 -4.76
N ALA A 110 0.81 -17.91 -5.48
CA ALA A 110 -0.54 -17.54 -5.13
C ALA A 110 -0.93 -17.98 -3.71
N LYS A 111 -0.50 -19.16 -3.27
CA LYS A 111 -0.73 -19.64 -1.88
C LYS A 111 0.01 -18.81 -0.83
N ASP A 112 1.18 -18.28 -1.18
CA ASP A 112 2.00 -17.49 -0.27
C ASP A 112 1.46 -16.06 -0.11
N VAL A 113 0.96 -15.46 -1.20
CA VAL A 113 0.54 -14.05 -1.21
C VAL A 113 -0.98 -13.84 -1.28
N GLY A 114 -1.73 -14.88 -1.62
CA GLY A 114 -3.17 -14.82 -1.77
C GLY A 114 -3.90 -14.80 -0.43
N ARG A 115 -5.15 -14.35 -0.47
CA ARG A 115 -6.04 -14.24 0.69
C ARG A 115 -7.33 -14.98 0.42
N THR A 116 -7.88 -15.57 1.45
CA THR A 116 -9.23 -16.12 1.40
C THR A 116 -10.19 -15.02 1.88
N LEU A 117 -11.14 -14.64 1.03
CA LEU A 117 -12.10 -13.58 1.31
C LEU A 117 -13.48 -14.19 1.55
N ALA A 118 -14.17 -13.70 2.58
CA ALA A 118 -15.57 -13.99 2.86
C ALA A 118 -16.42 -12.79 2.45
N THR A 119 -17.23 -12.93 1.40
CA THR A 119 -18.12 -11.88 0.90
C THR A 119 -19.52 -12.04 1.43
N VAL A 120 -20.07 -11.00 2.07
CA VAL A 120 -21.37 -11.02 2.75
C VAL A 120 -22.52 -10.86 1.76
N HIS A 121 -23.50 -11.76 1.81
CA HIS A 121 -24.68 -11.74 0.92
C HIS A 121 -26.00 -11.29 1.60
N THR A 122 -25.97 -11.07 2.91
CA THR A 122 -27.13 -10.56 3.67
C THR A 122 -26.98 -9.08 4.00
N ASP A 123 -28.09 -8.38 4.25
CA ASP A 123 -28.08 -6.92 4.48
C ASP A 123 -27.26 -6.51 5.70
N ALA A 124 -27.28 -7.34 6.76
CA ALA A 124 -26.46 -7.15 7.95
C ALA A 124 -26.14 -8.50 8.60
N LEU A 125 -24.88 -8.78 8.84
CA LEU A 125 -24.41 -10.00 9.48
C LEU A 125 -23.68 -9.66 10.77
N ARG A 126 -24.00 -10.38 11.85
CA ARG A 126 -23.34 -10.18 13.15
C ARG A 126 -21.97 -10.83 13.16
N VAL A 127 -20.97 -10.08 13.60
CA VAL A 127 -19.66 -10.59 13.94
C VAL A 127 -19.66 -10.96 15.42
N ARG A 128 -19.43 -12.21 15.72
CA ARG A 128 -19.52 -12.78 17.08
C ARG A 128 -18.12 -13.01 17.64
N LYS A 129 -18.04 -13.05 18.97
CA LYS A 129 -16.78 -13.29 19.70
C LYS A 129 -16.32 -14.74 19.66
N GLU A 130 -17.26 -15.66 19.51
CA GLU A 130 -17.03 -17.11 19.49
C GLU A 130 -17.98 -17.75 18.44
N PRO A 131 -17.66 -18.92 17.89
CA PRO A 131 -18.47 -19.61 16.88
C PRO A 131 -19.76 -20.20 17.49
N ASP A 132 -20.57 -19.36 18.13
CA ASP A 132 -21.81 -19.69 18.79
C ASP A 132 -22.86 -18.57 18.64
N GLU A 133 -24.13 -18.94 18.33
CA GLU A 133 -25.21 -17.98 18.14
C GLU A 133 -25.57 -17.17 19.41
N ASN A 134 -25.21 -17.66 20.58
CA ASN A 134 -25.48 -17.01 21.88
C ASN A 134 -24.26 -16.20 22.36
N SER A 135 -23.13 -16.24 21.65
CA SER A 135 -21.95 -15.51 21.98
C SER A 135 -22.13 -13.99 21.85
N GLY A 136 -21.29 -13.24 22.54
CA GLY A 136 -21.25 -11.78 22.43
C GLY A 136 -20.98 -11.32 20.99
N ILE A 137 -21.36 -10.08 20.69
CA ILE A 137 -21.22 -9.49 19.35
C ILE A 137 -20.10 -8.45 19.39
N TRP A 138 -19.18 -8.49 18.43
CA TRP A 138 -18.19 -7.44 18.17
C TRP A 138 -18.81 -6.28 17.38
N GLY A 139 -19.59 -6.59 16.34
CA GLY A 139 -20.15 -5.61 15.44
C GLY A 139 -21.04 -6.23 14.36
N LEU A 140 -21.23 -5.45 13.30
CA LEU A 140 -22.00 -5.84 12.12
C LEU A 140 -21.19 -5.58 10.86
N VAL A 141 -21.36 -6.46 9.87
CA VAL A 141 -20.84 -6.29 8.49
C VAL A 141 -22.02 -6.28 7.54
N ALA A 142 -21.90 -5.55 6.44
CA ALA A 142 -22.98 -5.28 5.50
C ALA A 142 -22.90 -6.15 4.24
N ARG A 143 -23.99 -6.20 3.47
CA ARG A 143 -24.00 -6.82 2.15
C ARG A 143 -22.94 -6.24 1.24
N GLY A 144 -22.12 -7.11 0.64
CA GLY A 144 -21.04 -6.76 -0.27
C GLY A 144 -19.72 -6.48 0.41
N ASP A 145 -19.65 -6.48 1.75
CA ASP A 145 -18.38 -6.45 2.46
C ASP A 145 -17.62 -7.75 2.19
N SER A 146 -16.34 -7.61 1.78
CA SER A 146 -15.42 -8.72 1.61
C SER A 146 -14.32 -8.61 2.68
N ILE A 147 -14.24 -9.63 3.53
CA ILE A 147 -13.39 -9.63 4.72
C ILE A 147 -12.46 -10.83 4.64
N GLU A 148 -11.22 -10.65 5.06
CA GLU A 148 -10.23 -11.73 5.08
C GLU A 148 -10.62 -12.79 6.09
N ALA A 149 -10.71 -14.03 5.63
CA ALA A 149 -11.05 -15.20 6.44
C ALA A 149 -9.77 -15.84 7.00
N ILE A 150 -9.81 -16.20 8.28
CA ILE A 150 -8.79 -16.98 8.98
C ILE A 150 -9.12 -18.46 8.73
N VAL A 151 -8.45 -19.06 7.74
CA VAL A 151 -8.82 -20.39 7.22
C VAL A 151 -8.68 -21.47 8.28
N GLU A 152 -7.65 -21.41 9.14
CA GLU A 152 -7.35 -22.39 10.17
C GLU A 152 -8.47 -22.52 11.21
N ASP A 153 -9.17 -21.41 11.48
CA ASP A 153 -10.22 -21.33 12.53
C ASP A 153 -11.64 -21.35 11.95
N THR A 154 -11.74 -21.50 10.62
CA THR A 154 -13.03 -21.60 9.91
C THR A 154 -13.58 -23.02 9.95
N THR A 155 -14.90 -23.14 10.17
CA THR A 155 -15.63 -24.41 10.23
C THR A 155 -16.75 -24.43 9.17
N GLU A 156 -17.47 -25.55 9.04
CA GLU A 156 -18.61 -25.65 8.12
C GLU A 156 -19.75 -24.63 8.43
N LYS A 157 -19.86 -24.16 9.67
CA LYS A 157 -20.95 -23.27 10.11
C LYS A 157 -20.49 -21.84 10.36
N TRP A 158 -19.21 -21.64 10.65
CA TRP A 158 -18.66 -20.38 11.08
C TRP A 158 -17.38 -20.06 10.31
N VAL A 159 -17.30 -18.85 9.81
CA VAL A 159 -16.08 -18.31 9.17
C VAL A 159 -15.41 -17.40 10.18
N ALA A 160 -14.17 -17.73 10.53
CA ALA A 160 -13.33 -16.86 11.33
C ALA A 160 -12.79 -15.73 10.46
N ILE A 161 -12.81 -14.50 10.98
CA ILE A 161 -12.36 -13.28 10.28
C ILE A 161 -11.54 -12.39 11.22
N ASP A 162 -10.68 -11.55 10.64
CA ASP A 162 -10.12 -10.40 11.36
C ASP A 162 -11.14 -9.25 11.35
N PHE A 163 -11.66 -8.90 12.53
CA PHE A 163 -12.57 -7.79 12.70
C PHE A 163 -11.91 -6.71 13.58
N GLU A 164 -11.37 -5.67 12.94
CA GLU A 164 -10.70 -4.55 13.63
C GLU A 164 -9.50 -4.96 14.51
N GLY A 165 -8.82 -6.04 14.16
CA GLY A 165 -7.67 -6.58 14.89
C GLY A 165 -8.02 -7.60 15.96
N GLU A 166 -9.30 -8.00 16.06
CA GLU A 166 -9.81 -9.05 16.94
C GLU A 166 -10.36 -10.19 16.09
N GLU A 167 -10.14 -11.42 16.53
CA GLU A 167 -10.76 -12.58 15.90
C GLU A 167 -12.28 -12.57 16.13
N GLY A 168 -13.03 -12.65 15.04
CA GLY A 168 -14.49 -12.70 15.07
C GLY A 168 -15.04 -13.81 14.20
N TYR A 169 -16.29 -14.18 14.42
CA TYR A 169 -16.95 -15.28 13.72
C TYR A 169 -18.24 -14.82 13.06
N ILE A 170 -18.40 -15.13 11.77
CA ILE A 170 -19.62 -14.88 11.00
C ILE A 170 -20.20 -16.21 10.50
N SER A 171 -21.53 -16.27 10.36
CA SER A 171 -22.19 -17.49 9.89
C SER A 171 -21.87 -17.77 8.43
N ALA A 172 -21.35 -18.96 8.14
CA ALA A 172 -20.98 -19.41 6.80
C ALA A 172 -22.17 -19.44 5.81
N GLU A 173 -23.40 -19.57 6.30
CA GLU A 173 -24.62 -19.57 5.48
C GLU A 173 -24.83 -18.25 4.70
N PHE A 174 -24.27 -17.13 5.21
CA PHE A 174 -24.51 -15.79 4.66
C PHE A 174 -23.30 -15.20 3.95
N VAL A 175 -22.28 -16.01 3.66
CA VAL A 175 -21.06 -15.57 3.00
C VAL A 175 -20.65 -16.54 1.89
N GLU A 176 -20.00 -16.00 0.87
CA GLU A 176 -19.26 -16.76 -0.12
C GLU A 176 -17.78 -16.66 0.20
N ILE A 177 -17.11 -17.81 0.25
CA ILE A 177 -15.66 -17.88 0.49
C ILE A 177 -14.96 -18.08 -0.82
N GLU A 178 -14.07 -17.16 -1.17
CA GLU A 178 -13.31 -17.21 -2.41
C GLU A 178 -11.82 -16.95 -2.12
N PHE A 179 -10.96 -17.76 -2.74
CA PHE A 179 -9.53 -17.50 -2.73
C PHE A 179 -9.22 -16.44 -3.78
N SER A 180 -8.50 -15.39 -3.38
CA SER A 180 -8.19 -14.26 -4.23
C SER A 180 -6.71 -13.89 -4.14
N VAL A 181 -6.13 -13.50 -5.25
CA VAL A 181 -4.84 -12.81 -5.36
C VAL A 181 -5.09 -11.36 -5.78
N ASP A 182 -4.16 -10.48 -5.46
CA ASP A 182 -4.26 -9.08 -5.89
C ASP A 182 -4.27 -8.99 -7.42
N HIS A 183 -4.92 -7.95 -7.95
CA HIS A 183 -5.11 -7.76 -9.38
C HIS A 183 -4.25 -6.62 -9.93
N GLY A 184 -3.97 -6.70 -11.23
CA GLY A 184 -3.46 -5.55 -11.98
C GLY A 184 -4.49 -4.43 -12.10
N GLU A 185 -4.01 -3.25 -12.44
CA GLU A 185 -4.84 -2.06 -12.63
C GLU A 185 -4.71 -1.52 -14.05
N THR A 186 -5.83 -1.13 -14.65
CA THR A 186 -5.84 -0.29 -15.86
C THR A 186 -5.31 1.11 -15.53
N PHE A 187 -4.82 1.84 -16.52
CA PHE A 187 -4.39 3.23 -16.29
C PHE A 187 -5.52 4.14 -15.85
N ASP A 188 -6.76 3.86 -16.22
CA ASP A 188 -7.92 4.62 -15.74
C ASP A 188 -8.17 4.35 -14.24
N GLU A 189 -8.07 3.09 -13.79
CA GLU A 189 -8.18 2.73 -12.37
C GLU A 189 -7.06 3.37 -11.54
N ILE A 190 -5.81 3.34 -12.02
CA ILE A 190 -4.67 4.00 -11.37
C ILE A 190 -4.96 5.50 -11.21
N LYS A 191 -5.42 6.15 -12.27
CA LYS A 191 -5.74 7.59 -12.26
C LYS A 191 -6.88 7.93 -11.31
N GLU A 192 -7.91 7.09 -11.26
CA GLU A 192 -9.03 7.27 -10.33
C GLU A 192 -8.59 7.05 -8.87
N ARG A 193 -7.75 6.06 -8.61
CA ARG A 193 -7.18 5.80 -7.29
C ARG A 193 -6.32 6.98 -6.83
N GLU A 194 -5.38 7.44 -7.66
CA GLU A 194 -4.53 8.59 -7.35
C GLU A 194 -5.34 9.88 -7.12
N LYS A 195 -6.42 10.07 -7.91
CA LYS A 195 -7.32 11.21 -7.73
C LYS A 195 -8.04 11.13 -6.38
N ARG A 196 -8.59 9.97 -6.01
CA ARG A 196 -9.24 9.76 -4.71
C ARG A 196 -8.28 9.99 -3.55
N GLU A 197 -7.08 9.39 -3.61
CA GLU A 197 -6.06 9.60 -2.59
C GLU A 197 -5.67 11.06 -2.44
N LYS A 198 -5.55 11.78 -3.56
CA LYS A 198 -5.26 13.22 -3.56
C LYS A 198 -6.40 14.03 -2.94
N GLU A 199 -7.65 13.69 -3.27
CA GLU A 199 -8.83 14.35 -2.70
C GLU A 199 -8.97 14.07 -1.20
N GLU A 200 -8.70 12.84 -0.75
CA GLU A 200 -8.70 12.48 0.67
C GLU A 200 -7.59 13.22 1.43
N LYS A 201 -6.38 13.23 0.90
CA LYS A 201 -5.27 14.03 1.46
C LYS A 201 -5.62 15.51 1.51
N ALA A 202 -6.28 16.04 0.47
CA ALA A 202 -6.71 17.44 0.46
C ALA A 202 -7.77 17.75 1.54
N LYS A 203 -8.66 16.81 1.86
CA LYS A 203 -9.63 16.96 2.96
C LYS A 203 -8.97 17.06 4.34
N LEU A 204 -7.79 16.48 4.51
CA LEU A 204 -7.02 16.54 5.76
C LEU A 204 -6.28 17.88 5.92
N ILE A 205 -6.02 18.58 4.81
CA ILE A 205 -5.39 19.89 4.81
C ILE A 205 -6.46 20.92 5.21
N ARG A 206 -6.32 21.47 6.40
CA ARG A 206 -7.24 22.48 6.93
C ARG A 206 -6.45 23.67 7.48
N ASP A 207 -7.10 24.83 7.48
CA ASP A 207 -6.67 26.00 8.23
C ASP A 207 -7.59 26.14 9.45
N LYS A 208 -7.01 25.95 10.62
CA LYS A 208 -7.72 26.02 11.91
C LYS A 208 -7.60 27.39 12.58
N GLY A 209 -7.03 28.34 11.88
CA GLY A 209 -6.70 29.65 12.40
C GLY A 209 -5.42 29.66 13.26
N ALA A 210 -4.78 30.83 13.30
CA ALA A 210 -3.54 31.01 14.04
C ALA A 210 -3.77 30.98 15.56
N VAL A 211 -2.79 30.46 16.27
CA VAL A 211 -2.69 30.58 17.75
C VAL A 211 -1.59 31.57 18.08
N ALA A 212 -1.91 32.52 18.94
CA ALA A 212 -0.90 33.46 19.43
C ALA A 212 0.10 32.72 20.33
N VAL A 213 1.35 32.66 19.91
CA VAL A 213 2.46 32.04 20.65
C VAL A 213 3.65 32.99 20.71
N GLY A 214 4.49 32.84 21.73
CA GLY A 214 5.75 33.59 21.83
C GLY A 214 6.84 32.98 20.95
N ALA A 215 7.90 33.76 20.68
CA ALA A 215 9.06 33.27 19.91
C ALA A 215 9.73 32.03 20.54
N THR A 216 9.69 31.92 21.87
CA THR A 216 10.19 30.75 22.60
C THR A 216 9.37 29.51 22.28
N ASP A 217 8.05 29.62 22.20
CA ASP A 217 7.16 28.49 21.85
C ASP A 217 7.36 28.04 20.41
N GLU A 218 7.58 28.96 19.45
CA GLU A 218 7.91 28.63 18.06
C GLU A 218 9.22 27.84 18.00
N SER A 219 10.26 28.29 18.70
CA SER A 219 11.56 27.61 18.74
C SER A 219 11.48 26.23 19.40
N LEU A 220 10.69 26.09 20.46
CA LEU A 220 10.45 24.82 21.14
C LEU A 220 9.71 23.83 20.22
N LEU A 221 8.67 24.29 19.52
CA LEU A 221 7.92 23.46 18.57
C LEU A 221 8.82 23.02 17.41
N ALA A 222 9.56 23.93 16.79
CA ALA A 222 10.50 23.62 15.74
C ALA A 222 11.56 22.59 16.16
N SER A 223 12.08 22.74 17.39
CA SER A 223 13.04 21.83 17.98
C SER A 223 12.44 20.44 18.23
N LEU A 224 11.21 20.36 18.72
CA LEU A 224 10.51 19.07 18.85
C LEU A 224 10.35 18.40 17.50
N VAL A 225 9.89 19.13 16.48
CA VAL A 225 9.76 18.63 15.10
C VAL A 225 11.08 18.06 14.59
N TYR A 226 12.19 18.72 14.87
CA TYR A 226 13.52 18.21 14.50
C TYR A 226 13.82 16.85 15.15
N TRP A 227 13.51 16.67 16.44
CA TRP A 227 13.79 15.42 17.14
C TRP A 227 12.84 14.28 16.76
N GLU A 228 11.57 14.58 16.48
CA GLU A 228 10.55 13.57 16.17
C GLU A 228 10.47 13.24 14.67
N ALA A 229 10.74 14.21 13.80
CA ALA A 229 10.54 14.09 12.36
C ALA A 229 11.66 14.70 11.50
N GLY A 230 12.85 14.98 12.06
CA GLY A 230 13.93 15.67 11.35
C GLY A 230 14.39 15.00 10.07
N ASN A 231 14.29 13.67 9.99
CA ASN A 231 14.62 12.86 8.81
C ASN A 231 13.41 12.55 7.90
N GLN A 232 12.22 13.08 8.21
CA GLN A 232 11.01 12.89 7.43
C GLN A 232 10.88 13.97 6.33
N SER A 233 9.93 13.75 5.40
CA SER A 233 9.53 14.78 4.43
C SER A 233 8.96 16.01 5.14
N TYR A 234 8.80 17.11 4.39
CA TYR A 234 8.19 18.32 4.92
C TYR A 234 6.76 18.06 5.47
N GLU A 235 5.98 17.24 4.79
CA GLU A 235 4.64 16.82 5.22
C GLU A 235 4.68 16.11 6.56
N GLY A 236 5.67 15.25 6.80
CA GLY A 236 5.87 14.57 8.09
C GLY A 236 6.23 15.55 9.21
N LYS A 237 7.06 16.54 8.92
CA LYS A 237 7.41 17.62 9.86
C LYS A 237 6.20 18.48 10.22
N LEU A 238 5.41 18.88 9.22
CA LEU A 238 4.16 19.61 9.42
C LEU A 238 3.15 18.80 10.23
N ALA A 239 3.04 17.50 9.96
CA ALA A 239 2.14 16.59 10.67
C ALA A 239 2.44 16.53 12.18
N VAL A 240 3.71 16.38 12.55
CA VAL A 240 4.13 16.38 13.97
C VAL A 240 3.83 17.73 14.63
N ALA A 241 4.14 18.85 13.96
CA ALA A 241 3.83 20.19 14.48
C ALA A 241 2.30 20.39 14.64
N ALA A 242 1.51 19.91 13.67
CA ALA A 242 0.06 20.01 13.68
C ALA A 242 -0.57 19.23 14.84
N VAL A 243 -0.05 18.04 15.18
CA VAL A 243 -0.52 17.29 16.37
C VAL A 243 -0.33 18.11 17.65
N VAL A 244 0.83 18.76 17.84
CA VAL A 244 1.05 19.62 19.02
C VAL A 244 0.05 20.77 19.04
N MET A 245 -0.18 21.41 17.89
CA MET A 245 -1.14 22.52 17.79
C MET A 245 -2.60 22.07 17.94
N ASN A 246 -2.95 20.85 17.51
CA ASN A 246 -4.25 20.25 17.78
C ASN A 246 -4.46 20.03 19.29
N ARG A 247 -3.45 19.56 20.00
CA ARG A 247 -3.48 19.42 21.46
C ARG A 247 -3.66 20.77 22.16
N VAL A 248 -2.92 21.82 21.75
CA VAL A 248 -3.06 23.17 22.28
C VAL A 248 -4.49 23.71 22.12
N ARG A 249 -5.17 23.38 21.00
CA ARG A 249 -6.55 23.76 20.71
C ARG A 249 -7.58 22.89 21.42
N SER A 250 -7.20 21.71 21.84
CA SER A 250 -8.08 20.75 22.51
C SER A 250 -8.19 21.05 24.00
N GLY A 251 -9.39 21.08 24.56
CA GLY A 251 -9.60 21.22 26.01
C GLY A 251 -9.08 20.06 26.86
N ALA A 252 -8.60 18.97 26.23
CA ALA A 252 -8.05 17.80 26.92
C ALA A 252 -6.55 17.90 27.24
N TYR A 253 -5.85 18.91 26.72
CA TYR A 253 -4.43 19.12 26.88
C TYR A 253 -4.13 20.55 27.42
N PRO A 254 -2.89 20.81 27.88
CA PRO A 254 -2.47 22.17 28.16
C PRO A 254 -2.67 23.11 26.97
N ASN A 255 -3.09 24.32 27.21
CA ASN A 255 -3.42 25.33 26.20
C ASN A 255 -2.22 26.14 25.68
N THR A 256 -1.00 25.70 25.96
CA THR A 256 0.25 26.31 25.50
C THR A 256 1.15 25.29 24.86
N VAL A 257 1.98 25.70 23.89
CA VAL A 257 2.95 24.85 23.21
C VAL A 257 3.92 24.21 24.21
N GLY A 258 4.53 25.03 25.07
CA GLY A 258 5.42 24.53 26.11
C GLY A 258 4.72 23.55 27.07
N GLY A 259 3.49 23.84 27.47
CA GLY A 259 2.69 22.95 28.31
C GLY A 259 2.44 21.58 27.67
N VAL A 260 2.13 21.53 26.40
CA VAL A 260 1.95 20.26 25.64
C VAL A 260 3.27 19.53 25.50
N ILE A 261 4.35 20.22 25.14
CA ILE A 261 5.67 19.60 24.87
C ILE A 261 6.26 18.98 26.13
N TYR A 262 6.13 19.65 27.26
CA TYR A 262 6.69 19.18 28.54
C TYR A 262 5.70 18.42 29.42
N ALA A 263 4.51 18.11 28.91
CA ALA A 263 3.57 17.24 29.62
C ALA A 263 4.18 15.87 29.89
N SER A 264 3.94 15.33 31.08
CA SER A 264 4.52 14.06 31.52
C SER A 264 4.18 12.93 30.57
N GLY A 265 5.20 12.15 30.16
CA GLY A 265 5.04 10.97 29.32
C GLY A 265 4.78 11.24 27.83
N GLN A 266 4.84 12.51 27.37
CA GLN A 266 4.51 12.82 25.96
C GLN A 266 5.71 12.71 25.02
N PHE A 267 6.76 13.47 25.25
CA PHE A 267 7.90 13.53 24.33
C PHE A 267 9.22 13.30 25.07
N THR A 268 9.85 12.14 24.83
CA THR A 268 11.14 11.81 25.44
C THR A 268 12.23 12.86 25.19
N PRO A 269 12.38 13.45 23.97
CA PRO A 269 13.38 14.50 23.73
C PRO A 269 13.15 15.77 24.55
N ALA A 270 11.90 16.08 24.93
CA ALA A 270 11.60 17.21 25.80
C ALA A 270 12.04 16.92 27.24
N LEU A 271 11.71 15.75 27.76
CA LEU A 271 12.00 15.35 29.15
C LEU A 271 13.51 15.23 29.44
N ASN A 272 14.33 14.88 28.45
CA ASN A 272 15.80 14.78 28.60
C ASN A 272 16.57 16.07 28.23
N GLY A 273 15.86 17.20 28.04
CA GLY A 273 16.43 18.52 27.80
C GLY A 273 16.90 18.78 26.35
N LYS A 274 16.80 17.80 25.43
CA LYS A 274 17.26 17.94 24.04
C LYS A 274 16.50 19.04 23.29
N VAL A 275 15.18 19.12 23.48
CA VAL A 275 14.33 20.15 22.85
C VAL A 275 14.77 21.56 23.28
N ALA A 276 14.97 21.80 24.55
CA ALA A 276 15.39 23.12 25.06
C ALA A 276 16.78 23.51 24.56
N LEU A 277 17.72 22.57 24.54
CA LEU A 277 19.07 22.78 24.04
C LEU A 277 19.10 23.13 22.55
N THR A 278 18.37 22.37 21.73
CA THR A 278 18.29 22.60 20.29
C THR A 278 17.56 23.92 19.97
N ALA A 279 16.52 24.27 20.71
CA ALA A 279 15.80 25.51 20.53
C ALA A 279 16.71 26.78 20.74
N SER A 280 17.73 26.66 21.58
CA SER A 280 18.72 27.74 21.80
C SER A 280 19.91 27.71 20.84
N GLY A 281 20.20 26.56 20.22
CA GLY A 281 21.40 26.36 19.38
C GLY A 281 21.16 26.48 17.87
N GLY A 282 19.91 26.65 17.45
CA GLY A 282 19.52 26.73 16.04
C GLY A 282 18.86 25.43 15.52
N VAL A 283 17.72 25.59 14.87
CA VAL A 283 16.89 24.52 14.33
C VAL A 283 16.89 24.60 12.79
N PRO A 284 16.92 23.49 12.05
CA PRO A 284 16.82 23.50 10.59
C PRO A 284 15.61 24.31 10.08
N ALA A 285 15.83 25.06 8.98
CA ALA A 285 14.85 26.03 8.47
C ALA A 285 13.49 25.38 8.09
N ASP A 286 13.50 24.17 7.60
CA ASP A 286 12.29 23.42 7.25
C ASP A 286 11.47 22.98 8.49
N CYS A 287 12.13 22.68 9.62
CA CYS A 287 11.45 22.42 10.89
C CYS A 287 10.85 23.73 11.46
N VAL A 288 11.54 24.85 11.30
CA VAL A 288 11.00 26.17 11.69
C VAL A 288 9.80 26.54 10.83
N LEU A 289 9.87 26.31 9.53
CA LEU A 289 8.75 26.56 8.61
C LEU A 289 7.52 25.70 8.97
N ALA A 290 7.72 24.42 9.22
CA ALA A 290 6.64 23.50 9.62
C ALA A 290 5.98 23.94 10.94
N ALA A 291 6.77 24.36 11.93
CA ALA A 291 6.26 24.89 13.20
C ALA A 291 5.42 26.17 12.98
N ARG A 292 5.93 27.12 12.19
CA ARG A 292 5.21 28.37 11.85
C ARG A 292 3.89 28.12 11.14
N GLU A 293 3.88 27.24 10.16
CA GLU A 293 2.67 26.90 9.43
C GLU A 293 1.62 26.22 10.33
N ALA A 294 2.03 25.33 11.22
CA ALA A 294 1.12 24.72 12.19
C ALA A 294 0.58 25.72 13.21
N ILE A 295 1.40 26.66 13.68
CA ILE A 295 0.99 27.77 14.54
C ILE A 295 -0.01 28.68 13.81
N ALA A 296 0.23 28.96 12.52
CA ALA A 296 -0.69 29.72 11.67
C ALA A 296 -2.01 29.00 11.39
N GLY A 297 -2.14 27.71 11.72
CA GLY A 297 -3.37 26.95 11.60
C GLY A 297 -3.33 25.81 10.60
N LYS A 298 -2.27 25.69 9.78
CA LYS A 298 -2.18 24.58 8.81
C LYS A 298 -2.09 23.24 9.51
N THR A 299 -2.85 22.28 9.00
CA THR A 299 -2.74 20.86 9.36
C THR A 299 -2.90 19.99 8.12
N ASN A 300 -2.25 18.86 8.10
CA ASN A 300 -2.40 17.78 7.11
C ASN A 300 -2.77 16.45 7.76
N VAL A 301 -3.14 16.49 9.04
CA VAL A 301 -3.56 15.34 9.85
C VAL A 301 -4.94 15.55 10.49
N GLY A 302 -5.74 16.48 9.94
CA GLY A 302 -7.08 16.77 10.46
C GLY A 302 -7.05 17.13 11.96
N ASP A 303 -7.79 16.38 12.76
CA ASP A 303 -7.92 16.57 14.22
C ASP A 303 -7.04 15.61 15.05
N ALA A 304 -6.16 14.85 14.42
CA ALA A 304 -5.30 13.89 15.11
C ALA A 304 -4.50 14.57 16.24
N THR A 305 -4.52 13.93 17.40
CA THR A 305 -3.79 14.38 18.61
C THR A 305 -2.70 13.40 19.03
N HIS A 306 -2.57 12.27 18.33
CA HIS A 306 -1.57 11.24 18.59
C HIS A 306 -0.81 10.89 17.33
N PHE A 307 0.41 10.43 17.51
CA PHE A 307 1.16 9.75 16.46
C PHE A 307 2.13 8.72 17.07
N ARG A 308 2.51 7.77 16.26
CA ARG A 308 3.56 6.80 16.58
C ARG A 308 4.21 6.30 15.31
N ARG A 309 5.29 5.52 15.44
CA ARG A 309 5.86 4.83 14.29
C ARG A 309 4.82 3.89 13.70
N TRP A 310 4.64 3.95 12.38
CA TRP A 310 3.75 3.06 11.67
C TRP A 310 4.34 1.63 11.57
N THR A 311 3.55 0.64 11.93
CA THR A 311 3.86 -0.80 11.83
C THR A 311 2.60 -1.58 11.44
N GLY A 312 1.75 -0.98 10.54
CA GLY A 312 0.52 -1.59 10.04
C GLY A 312 -0.79 -1.07 10.66
N GLN A 313 -0.75 -0.12 11.62
CA GLN A 313 -1.96 0.37 12.28
C GLN A 313 -2.79 1.30 11.37
N ASN A 314 -4.10 1.31 11.60
CA ASN A 314 -5.03 2.24 10.96
C ASN A 314 -4.80 3.69 11.40
N GLY A 315 -4.97 4.61 10.48
CA GLY A 315 -4.82 6.05 10.69
C GLY A 315 -4.26 6.76 9.46
N ILE A 316 -3.94 8.04 9.61
CA ILE A 316 -3.33 8.85 8.55
C ILE A 316 -1.84 8.55 8.52
N VAL A 317 -1.36 7.86 7.49
CA VAL A 317 0.06 7.50 7.35
C VAL A 317 0.80 8.58 6.57
N ILE A 318 1.83 9.18 7.18
CA ILE A 318 2.74 10.14 6.53
C ILE A 318 4.18 9.75 6.89
N GLY A 319 4.95 9.34 5.88
CA GLY A 319 6.30 8.84 6.09
C GLY A 319 6.34 7.61 7.00
N ALA A 320 7.15 7.67 8.05
CA ALA A 320 7.30 6.58 9.00
C ALA A 320 6.28 6.61 10.17
N HIS A 321 5.33 7.55 10.16
CA HIS A 321 4.39 7.74 11.26
C HIS A 321 2.93 7.51 10.84
N VAL A 322 2.12 7.05 11.80
CA VAL A 322 0.66 7.04 11.73
C VAL A 322 0.11 8.05 12.73
N PHE A 323 -0.87 8.84 12.30
CA PHE A 323 -1.54 9.91 13.04
C PHE A 323 -3.01 9.56 13.27
N TYR A 324 -3.53 9.75 14.50
CA TYR A 324 -4.89 9.37 14.90
C TYR A 324 -5.41 10.23 16.07
#